data_0da079917ef0bdf00c61230f769d0892
#
_entry.id   0da079917ef0bdf00c61230f769d0892
#
_cell.length_a   1.000
_cell.length_b   1.000
_cell.length_c   1.000
_cell.angle_alpha   90.00
_cell.angle_beta   90.00
_cell.angle_gamma   90.00
#
_symmetry.space_group_name_H-M   'P 1'
#
loop_
_entity.id
_entity.type
_entity.pdbx_description
1 polymer ?
#
loop_
_entity_poly.entity_id
_entity_poly.type
_entity_poly.pdbx_seq_one_letter_code
_entity_poly.pdbx_strand_id
1 'polypeptide(L)'
;FVQAWYQGGLSIMDFTDSSNPIEIAYFDRGPILKDLLISGGYWSTYYYEGYIYGTEIKRGLDVFKLLPSEYLSKEEINAAANAYPAQGPRVFNPQQQVPLVWPSAGSE
;
A
#
# COMPACT_ATOMS: atom_id res chain seq x y z
N PHE A 1 -1.33 -0.60 6.17
CA PHE A 1 0.05 -0.48 5.67
C PHE A 1 0.23 -1.20 4.34
N VAL A 2 1.28 -0.86 3.61
CA VAL A 2 1.68 -1.54 2.38
C VAL A 2 3.01 -2.27 2.62
N GLN A 3 3.12 -3.48 2.11
CA GLN A 3 4.25 -4.38 2.35
C GLN A 3 4.73 -5.00 1.04
N ALA A 4 6.03 -4.96 0.81
CA ALA A 4 6.68 -5.65 -0.31
C ALA A 4 7.17 -7.04 0.13
N TRP A 5 6.99 -8.04 -0.71
CA TRP A 5 7.30 -9.45 -0.44
C TRP A 5 8.19 -10.07 -1.54
N TYR A 6 9.06 -9.29 -2.17
CA TYR A 6 9.84 -9.74 -3.32
C TYR A 6 8.93 -10.33 -4.41
N GLN A 7 9.17 -11.55 -4.85
CA GLN A 7 8.33 -12.22 -5.85
C GLN A 7 6.94 -12.62 -5.34
N GLY A 8 6.69 -12.51 -4.03
CA GLY A 8 5.35 -12.62 -3.46
C GLY A 8 4.46 -11.40 -3.72
N GLY A 9 5.00 -10.35 -4.32
CA GLY A 9 4.22 -9.18 -4.72
C GLY A 9 4.09 -8.12 -3.65
N LEU A 10 2.94 -7.48 -3.61
CA LEU A 10 2.56 -6.44 -2.65
C LEU A 10 1.33 -6.88 -1.86
N SER A 11 1.32 -6.56 -0.59
CA SER A 11 0.17 -6.75 0.29
C SER A 11 -0.22 -5.44 0.96
N ILE A 12 -1.51 -5.15 0.98
CA ILE A 12 -2.08 -3.97 1.62
C ILE A 12 -2.97 -4.44 2.76
N MET A 13 -2.66 -4.01 3.96
CA MET A 13 -3.30 -4.48 5.18
C MET A 13 -4.04 -3.34 5.86
N ASP A 14 -5.26 -3.61 6.29
CA ASP A 14 -5.94 -2.85 7.32
C ASP A 14 -5.60 -3.45 8.70
N PHE A 15 -4.99 -2.68 9.56
CA PHE A 15 -4.69 -3.08 10.94
C PHE A 15 -5.27 -2.11 11.96
N THR A 16 -6.40 -1.51 11.66
CA THR A 16 -7.18 -0.68 12.60
C THR A 16 -7.44 -1.45 13.89
N ASP A 17 -7.79 -2.73 13.77
CA ASP A 17 -7.70 -3.68 14.89
C ASP A 17 -6.38 -4.45 14.78
N SER A 18 -5.39 -4.03 15.56
CA SER A 18 -4.05 -4.61 15.51
C SER A 18 -3.99 -6.08 15.96
N SER A 19 -5.02 -6.56 16.65
CA SER A 19 -5.14 -7.98 17.02
C SER A 19 -5.72 -8.86 15.91
N ASN A 20 -6.30 -8.23 14.88
CA ASN A 20 -6.92 -8.92 13.74
C ASN A 20 -6.69 -8.15 12.42
N PRO A 21 -5.45 -8.07 11.93
CA PRO A 21 -5.17 -7.40 10.67
C PRO A 21 -5.80 -8.15 9.49
N ILE A 22 -6.31 -7.42 8.52
CA ILE A 22 -7.01 -7.96 7.35
C ILE A 22 -6.30 -7.50 6.08
N GLU A 23 -5.97 -8.44 5.19
CA GLU A 23 -5.50 -8.08 3.85
C GLU A 23 -6.68 -7.56 3.02
N ILE A 24 -6.60 -6.30 2.61
CA ILE A 24 -7.66 -5.61 1.87
C ILE A 24 -7.39 -5.49 0.38
N ALA A 25 -6.15 -5.64 -0.04
CA ALA A 25 -5.75 -5.69 -1.45
C ALA A 25 -4.37 -6.34 -1.58
N TYR A 26 -4.10 -6.85 -2.76
CA TYR A 26 -2.78 -7.41 -3.08
C TYR A 26 -2.51 -7.30 -4.58
N PHE A 27 -1.24 -7.43 -4.93
CA PHE A 27 -0.81 -7.64 -6.30
C PHE A 27 0.32 -8.66 -6.34
N ASP A 28 0.15 -9.69 -7.14
CA ASP A 28 1.16 -10.74 -7.37
C ASP A 28 1.22 -11.04 -8.86
N ARG A 29 2.40 -10.86 -9.44
CA ARG A 29 2.66 -11.12 -10.87
C ARG A 29 3.09 -12.56 -11.12
N GLY A 30 3.34 -13.30 -10.06
CA GLY A 30 3.93 -14.62 -10.11
C GLY A 30 5.46 -14.61 -10.25
N PRO A 31 6.08 -15.77 -10.35
CA PRO A 31 7.53 -15.89 -10.40
C PRO A 31 8.10 -15.36 -11.72
N ILE A 32 9.31 -14.83 -11.66
CA ILE A 32 10.06 -14.42 -12.86
C ILE A 32 10.45 -15.65 -13.68
N LEU A 33 10.96 -16.68 -13.02
CA LEU A 33 11.24 -17.99 -13.60
C LEU A 33 10.56 -19.06 -12.76
N LYS A 34 9.81 -19.93 -13.42
CA LYS A 34 8.99 -20.95 -12.75
C LYS A 34 9.81 -22.00 -12.01
N ASP A 35 10.93 -22.39 -12.59
CA ASP A 35 11.72 -23.53 -12.13
C ASP A 35 13.07 -23.14 -11.50
N LEU A 36 13.34 -21.86 -11.36
CA LEU A 36 14.59 -21.35 -10.81
C LEU A 36 14.34 -20.17 -9.87
N LEU A 37 14.82 -20.29 -8.64
CA LEU A 37 14.78 -19.19 -7.68
C LEU A 37 15.85 -18.15 -8.04
N ILE A 38 15.41 -16.97 -8.44
CA ILE A 38 16.27 -15.82 -8.72
C ILE A 38 15.81 -14.60 -7.94
N SER A 39 16.68 -13.63 -7.75
CA SER A 39 16.33 -12.35 -7.15
C SER A 39 15.36 -11.59 -8.05
N GLY A 40 14.29 -11.10 -7.49
CA GLY A 40 13.27 -10.34 -8.21
C GLY A 40 12.08 -9.98 -7.34
N GLY A 41 11.08 -9.38 -7.95
CA GLY A 41 9.89 -8.92 -7.27
C GLY A 41 10.10 -7.57 -6.59
N TYR A 42 9.24 -7.24 -5.64
CA TYR A 42 9.23 -5.90 -5.06
C TYR A 42 10.24 -5.77 -3.93
N TRP A 43 11.12 -4.79 -4.10
CA TRP A 43 12.11 -4.41 -3.10
C TRP A 43 11.49 -3.54 -2.02
N SER A 44 10.68 -2.55 -2.44
CA SER A 44 10.02 -1.62 -1.53
C SER A 44 8.68 -1.15 -2.12
N THR A 45 7.81 -0.67 -1.25
CA THR A 45 6.51 -0.14 -1.65
C THR A 45 6.13 1.05 -0.77
N TYR A 46 5.44 2.03 -1.36
CA TYR A 46 5.07 3.28 -0.72
C TYR A 46 3.66 3.68 -1.10
N TYR A 47 2.89 4.15 -0.14
CA TYR A 47 1.60 4.79 -0.39
C TYR A 47 1.79 6.31 -0.35
N TYR A 48 1.37 7.00 -1.41
CA TYR A 48 1.46 8.46 -1.48
C TYR A 48 0.33 9.02 -2.33
N GLU A 49 -0.45 9.93 -1.75
CA GLU A 49 -1.54 10.66 -2.42
C GLU A 49 -2.49 9.79 -3.25
N GLY A 50 -2.92 8.66 -2.69
CA GLY A 50 -3.89 7.76 -3.30
C GLY A 50 -3.32 6.71 -4.24
N TYR A 51 -1.99 6.68 -4.43
CA TYR A 51 -1.31 5.70 -5.25
C TYR A 51 -0.32 4.88 -4.43
N ILE A 52 -0.07 3.67 -4.90
CA ILE A 52 0.96 2.78 -4.34
C ILE A 52 2.06 2.65 -5.36
N TYR A 53 3.29 2.90 -4.94
CA TYR A 53 4.50 2.84 -5.76
C TYR A 53 5.31 1.63 -5.33
N GLY A 54 5.53 0.69 -6.24
CA GLY A 54 6.33 -0.50 -5.98
C GLY A 54 7.59 -0.50 -6.83
N THR A 55 8.76 -0.59 -6.20
CA THR A 55 10.02 -0.76 -6.92
C THR A 55 10.29 -2.24 -7.11
N GLU A 56 10.37 -2.67 -8.36
CA GLU A 56 10.56 -4.06 -8.75
C GLU A 56 11.98 -4.26 -9.25
N ILE A 57 12.69 -5.24 -8.68
CA ILE A 57 14.14 -5.45 -8.89
C ILE A 57 14.49 -5.64 -10.37
N LYS A 58 13.65 -6.33 -11.12
CA LYS A 58 13.93 -6.69 -12.53
C LYS A 58 13.12 -5.87 -13.53
N ARG A 59 12.01 -5.25 -13.13
CA ARG A 59 11.05 -4.62 -14.04
C ARG A 59 10.91 -3.11 -13.84
N GLY A 60 11.54 -2.53 -12.81
CA GLY A 60 11.54 -1.10 -12.54
C GLY A 60 10.45 -0.65 -11.59
N LEU A 61 9.69 0.37 -11.96
CA LEU A 61 8.66 0.98 -11.11
C LEU A 61 7.26 0.63 -11.61
N ASP A 62 6.46 0.12 -10.70
CA ASP A 62 5.02 -0.02 -10.91
C ASP A 62 4.25 0.97 -10.04
N VAL A 63 3.15 1.50 -10.59
CA VAL A 63 2.24 2.39 -9.87
C VAL A 63 0.85 1.74 -9.86
N PHE A 64 0.27 1.63 -8.67
CA PHE A 64 -1.00 0.97 -8.46
C PHE A 64 -2.03 1.93 -7.89
N LYS A 65 -3.28 1.64 -8.17
CA LYS A 65 -4.43 2.30 -7.57
C LYS A 65 -5.31 1.27 -6.88
N LEU A 66 -5.76 1.60 -5.68
CA LEU A 66 -6.73 0.75 -4.96
C LEU A 66 -8.07 0.75 -5.68
N LEU A 67 -8.66 -0.42 -5.81
CA LEU A 67 -10.02 -0.59 -6.32
C LEU A 67 -10.95 -1.03 -5.20
N PRO A 68 -12.24 -0.64 -5.22
CA PRO A 68 -13.22 -1.11 -4.27
C PRO A 68 -13.36 -2.64 -4.28
N SER A 69 -13.56 -3.21 -3.10
CA SER A 69 -13.79 -4.64 -2.91
C SER A 69 -14.75 -4.84 -1.72
N GLU A 70 -15.04 -6.09 -1.38
CA GLU A 70 -15.84 -6.38 -0.18
C GLU A 70 -15.14 -5.96 1.12
N TYR A 71 -13.80 -5.78 1.11
CA TYR A 71 -13.00 -5.40 2.28
C TYR A 71 -12.58 -3.93 2.26
N LEU A 72 -12.87 -3.19 1.19
CA LEU A 72 -12.40 -1.82 0.99
C LEU A 72 -13.42 -1.02 0.18
N SER A 73 -14.13 -0.11 0.83
CA SER A 73 -15.13 0.73 0.19
C SER A 73 -14.49 1.88 -0.61
N LYS A 74 -15.26 2.45 -1.52
CA LYS A 74 -14.85 3.64 -2.28
C LYS A 74 -14.63 4.84 -1.35
N GLU A 75 -15.44 4.96 -0.32
CA GLU A 75 -15.34 6.02 0.69
C GLU A 75 -14.04 5.90 1.49
N GLU A 76 -13.66 4.69 1.87
CA GLU A 76 -12.39 4.43 2.55
C GLU A 76 -11.18 4.74 1.66
N ILE A 77 -11.25 4.39 0.37
CA ILE A 77 -10.21 4.72 -0.61
C ILE A 77 -10.06 6.24 -0.73
N ASN A 78 -11.17 6.97 -0.83
CA ASN A 78 -11.15 8.43 -0.92
C ASN A 78 -10.63 9.07 0.37
N ALA A 79 -11.02 8.56 1.53
CA ALA A 79 -10.53 9.03 2.82
C ALA A 79 -9.02 8.84 2.93
N ALA A 80 -8.51 7.68 2.53
CA ALA A 80 -7.08 7.38 2.53
C ALA A 80 -6.30 8.32 1.58
N ALA A 81 -6.84 8.59 0.40
CA ALA A 81 -6.22 9.49 -0.58
C ALA A 81 -6.13 10.94 -0.08
N ASN A 82 -7.02 11.34 0.82
CA ASN A 82 -7.06 12.68 1.43
C ASN A 82 -6.44 12.74 2.82
N ALA A 83 -5.99 11.61 3.38
CA ALA A 83 -5.30 11.58 4.65
C ALA A 83 -3.97 12.35 4.59
N TYR A 84 -3.57 12.94 5.69
CA TYR A 84 -2.33 13.68 5.78
C TYR A 84 -1.66 13.45 7.15
N PRO A 85 -0.36 13.64 7.27
CA PRO A 85 0.31 13.56 8.55
C PRO A 85 -0.28 14.55 9.57
N ALA A 86 -0.42 14.12 10.80
CA ALA A 86 -0.91 14.98 11.89
C ALA A 86 0.01 16.19 12.13
N GLN A 87 1.28 16.08 11.76
CA GLN A 87 2.29 17.12 11.88
C GLN A 87 3.12 17.18 10.60
N GLY A 88 3.34 18.39 10.09
CA GLY A 88 4.20 18.63 8.94
C GLY A 88 3.54 18.42 7.58
N PRO A 89 4.32 18.41 6.50
CA PRO A 89 3.83 18.34 5.14
C PRO A 89 3.25 16.96 4.80
N ARG A 90 2.48 16.87 3.73
CA ARG A 90 1.93 15.60 3.21
C ARG A 90 3.00 14.63 2.70
N VAL A 91 4.19 15.12 2.46
CA VAL A 91 5.32 14.27 2.08
C VAL A 91 5.96 13.70 3.33
N PHE A 92 6.03 12.40 3.43
CA PHE A 92 6.66 11.72 4.55
C PHE A 92 7.48 10.54 4.07
N ASN A 93 8.53 10.25 4.83
CA ASN A 93 9.32 9.04 4.62
C ASN A 93 8.49 7.83 5.11
N PRO A 94 8.24 6.82 4.27
CA PRO A 94 7.46 5.65 4.67
C PRO A 94 8.12 4.81 5.78
N GLN A 95 9.38 4.99 6.05
CA GLN A 95 10.05 4.40 7.21
C GLN A 95 9.83 5.21 8.49
N GLN A 96 9.32 6.42 8.36
CA GLN A 96 9.00 7.29 9.47
C GLN A 96 7.55 7.04 9.89
N GLN A 97 7.35 6.63 11.11
CA GLN A 97 6.02 6.41 11.66
C GLN A 97 5.43 7.74 12.12
N VAL A 98 4.66 8.36 11.25
CA VAL A 98 3.95 9.60 11.53
C VAL A 98 2.46 9.31 11.60
N PRO A 99 1.79 9.70 12.70
CA PRO A 99 0.33 9.57 12.77
C PRO A 99 -0.36 10.33 11.64
N LEU A 100 -1.36 9.71 11.04
CA LEU A 100 -2.21 10.33 10.03
C LEU A 100 -3.48 10.87 10.66
N VAL A 101 -3.95 12.00 10.14
CA VAL A 101 -5.26 12.54 10.45
C VAL A 101 -6.21 12.16 9.32
N TRP A 102 -7.22 11.38 9.64
CA TRP A 102 -8.25 10.99 8.69
C TRP A 102 -9.34 12.06 8.64
N PRO A 103 -9.83 12.40 7.45
CA PRO A 103 -11.03 13.22 7.36
C PRO A 103 -12.18 12.54 8.12
N SER A 104 -12.87 13.26 8.98
CA SER A 104 -14.05 12.70 9.66
C SER A 104 -15.13 12.39 8.62
N ALA A 105 -15.79 11.25 8.77
CA ALA A 105 -16.92 10.90 7.92
C ALA A 105 -18.00 12.00 8.02
N GLY A 106 -18.36 12.61 6.88
CA GLY A 106 -19.34 13.68 6.83
C GLY A 106 -18.80 15.09 7.05
N SER A 107 -17.51 15.30 7.23
CA SER A 107 -16.89 16.62 7.13
C SER A 107 -16.59 16.92 5.66
N GLU A 108 -17.46 17.67 5.01
CA GLU A 108 -17.18 18.30 3.73
C GLU A 108 -16.40 19.61 3.93
#